data_1707b17c1e21b5e9a4a965a389a067be
#
_entry.id   1707b17c1e21b5e9a4a965a389a067be
#
_cell.length_a   1.000
_cell.length_b   1.000
_cell.length_c   1.000
_cell.angle_alpha   90.00
_cell.angle_beta   90.00
_cell.angle_gamma   90.00
#
_symmetry.space_group_name_H-M   'P 1'
#
loop_
_entity.id
_entity.type
_entity.pdbx_description
1 polymer ?
#
loop_
_entity_poly.entity_id
_entity_poly.type
_entity_poly.pdbx_seq_one_letter_code
_entity_poly.pdbx_strand_id
1 'polypeptide(L)'
;MLTGKNAIITGARSGIGLATVQLFAQNGANCWAVVHREDVEWLQQIHELEQKFKVWIKPVFIDLSESDSIKAGMKDILLERLSVDVLVNAAGIVSPNRLFSMTSMGDIRKVMDVNFFSVLEMTQLVLRVMMKQRKGSIVNVASIAADCEDTSQLEYATSKAALVCATKKLAREVGASGVRVNAVSPGLTDTKMISGITADAMEKIYGGLAAKRIGTPNEIANVIAFLAGDQSSFVNGENIKVDGGGFDLRAMLNSK
;
A
#
# COMPACT_ATOMS: atom_id res chain seq x y z
N MET A 1 -19.06 2.42 -5.43
CA MET A 1 -18.18 1.27 -5.72
C MET A 1 -17.96 0.38 -4.48
N LEU A 2 -17.85 0.97 -3.29
CA LEU A 2 -17.47 0.24 -2.07
C LEU A 2 -18.53 0.34 -0.96
N THR A 3 -19.75 0.76 -1.28
CA THR A 3 -20.83 1.00 -0.31
C THR A 3 -21.07 -0.21 0.59
N GLY A 4 -20.99 0.01 1.91
CA GLY A 4 -21.21 -1.01 2.93
C GLY A 4 -20.09 -2.03 3.10
N LYS A 5 -18.98 -1.93 2.35
CA LYS A 5 -17.79 -2.76 2.55
C LYS A 5 -17.02 -2.28 3.78
N ASN A 6 -16.37 -3.21 4.48
CA ASN A 6 -15.49 -2.92 5.60
C ASN A 6 -14.04 -3.21 5.16
N ALA A 7 -13.18 -2.21 5.26
CA ALA A 7 -11.81 -2.27 4.80
C ALA A 7 -10.81 -2.06 5.95
N ILE A 8 -9.74 -2.85 5.96
CA ILE A 8 -8.55 -2.59 6.78
C ILE A 8 -7.51 -1.94 5.88
N ILE A 9 -6.99 -0.76 6.26
CA ILE A 9 -6.03 -0.02 5.48
C ILE A 9 -4.82 0.31 6.36
N THR A 10 -3.64 -0.25 6.03
CA THR A 10 -2.40 0.06 6.75
C THR A 10 -1.73 1.31 6.16
N GLY A 11 -0.92 2.01 6.97
CA GLY A 11 -0.29 3.27 6.53
C GLY A 11 -1.27 4.42 6.35
N ALA A 12 -2.41 4.38 7.03
CA ALA A 12 -3.54 5.29 6.86
C ALA A 12 -3.28 6.76 7.26
N ARG A 13 -2.11 7.06 7.85
CA ARG A 13 -1.81 8.41 8.35
C ARG A 13 -1.44 9.41 7.26
N SER A 14 -0.88 8.98 6.14
CA SER A 14 -0.37 9.90 5.10
C SER A 14 -0.27 9.23 3.73
N GLY A 15 0.04 10.01 2.70
CA GLY A 15 0.34 9.53 1.36
C GLY A 15 -0.76 8.64 0.77
N ILE A 16 -0.36 7.52 0.17
CA ILE A 16 -1.27 6.59 -0.52
C ILE A 16 -2.31 5.99 0.44
N GLY A 17 -1.90 5.62 1.67
CA GLY A 17 -2.81 5.04 2.66
C GLY A 17 -3.91 6.01 3.06
N LEU A 18 -3.58 7.26 3.36
CA LEU A 18 -4.57 8.30 3.69
C LEU A 18 -5.50 8.60 2.51
N ALA A 19 -4.94 8.77 1.30
CA ALA A 19 -5.74 8.98 0.10
C ALA A 19 -6.71 7.80 -0.16
N THR A 20 -6.28 6.57 0.16
CA THR A 20 -7.14 5.39 0.09
C THR A 20 -8.27 5.44 1.10
N VAL A 21 -8.01 5.82 2.37
CA VAL A 21 -9.07 6.01 3.38
C VAL A 21 -10.08 7.05 2.92
N GLN A 22 -9.62 8.21 2.43
CA GLN A 22 -10.47 9.29 1.94
C GLN A 22 -11.36 8.84 0.79
N LEU A 23 -10.78 8.16 -0.21
CA LEU A 23 -11.51 7.66 -1.37
C LEU A 23 -12.50 6.54 -1.01
N PHE A 24 -12.13 5.66 -0.08
CA PHE A 24 -13.00 4.58 0.39
C PHE A 24 -14.20 5.15 1.15
N ALA A 25 -13.98 6.10 2.06
CA ALA A 25 -15.05 6.82 2.75
C ALA A 25 -15.99 7.51 1.76
N GLN A 26 -15.46 8.22 0.77
CA GLN A 26 -16.24 8.85 -0.31
C GLN A 26 -17.07 7.85 -1.10
N ASN A 27 -16.61 6.62 -1.24
CA ASN A 27 -17.33 5.52 -1.92
C ASN A 27 -18.24 4.71 -0.99
N GLY A 28 -18.45 5.17 0.25
CA GLY A 28 -19.37 4.56 1.23
C GLY A 28 -18.84 3.31 1.93
N ALA A 29 -17.51 3.13 1.97
CA ALA A 29 -16.87 2.06 2.74
C ALA A 29 -16.55 2.52 4.17
N ASN A 30 -16.66 1.59 5.10
CA ASN A 30 -16.17 1.73 6.45
C ASN A 30 -14.70 1.30 6.51
N CYS A 31 -13.90 1.92 7.40
CA CYS A 31 -12.47 1.65 7.45
C CYS A 31 -11.95 1.44 8.88
N TRP A 32 -11.19 0.37 9.11
CA TRP A 32 -10.18 0.35 10.17
C TRP A 32 -8.90 0.96 9.60
N ALA A 33 -8.57 2.15 10.10
CA ALA A 33 -7.42 2.92 9.65
C ALA A 33 -6.21 2.60 10.54
N VAL A 34 -5.33 1.71 10.05
CA VAL A 34 -4.17 1.24 10.80
C VAL A 34 -3.02 2.23 10.68
N VAL A 35 -2.56 2.72 11.83
CA VAL A 35 -1.46 3.68 11.98
C VAL A 35 -0.51 3.25 13.09
N HIS A 36 0.75 3.71 13.03
CA HIS A 36 1.76 3.34 14.01
C HIS A 36 1.51 3.98 15.40
N ARG A 37 1.03 5.23 15.41
CA ARG A 37 0.84 6.01 16.64
C ARG A 37 -0.27 7.03 16.50
N GLU A 38 -0.77 7.49 17.62
CA GLU A 38 -1.76 8.55 17.70
C GLU A 38 -1.24 9.88 17.13
N ASP A 39 -2.12 10.61 16.48
CA ASP A 39 -1.88 11.93 15.92
C ASP A 39 -3.19 12.71 15.94
N VAL A 40 -3.23 13.80 16.74
CA VAL A 40 -4.46 14.54 17.01
C VAL A 40 -5.02 15.19 15.74
N GLU A 41 -4.16 15.78 14.91
CA GLU A 41 -4.59 16.41 13.65
C GLU A 41 -5.18 15.38 12.68
N TRP A 42 -4.55 14.21 12.59
CA TRP A 42 -5.07 13.12 11.77
C TRP A 42 -6.38 12.56 12.32
N LEU A 43 -6.54 12.42 13.65
CA LEU A 43 -7.80 11.99 14.27
C LEU A 43 -8.94 12.95 13.96
N GLN A 44 -8.68 14.25 14.00
CA GLN A 44 -9.67 15.26 13.61
C GLN A 44 -10.04 15.11 12.12
N GLN A 45 -9.05 14.94 11.25
CA GLN A 45 -9.27 14.75 9.81
C GLN A 45 -10.15 13.54 9.51
N ILE A 46 -9.90 12.38 10.14
CA ILE A 46 -10.73 11.18 9.89
C ILE A 46 -12.14 11.35 10.45
N HIS A 47 -12.30 12.06 11.59
CA HIS A 47 -13.61 12.36 12.13
C HIS A 47 -14.45 13.26 11.18
N GLU A 48 -13.83 14.25 10.55
CA GLU A 48 -14.48 15.07 9.53
C GLU A 48 -14.94 14.23 8.32
N LEU A 49 -14.13 13.24 7.91
CA LEU A 49 -14.51 12.31 6.84
C LEU A 49 -15.70 11.43 7.23
N GLU A 50 -15.76 10.93 8.47
CA GLU A 50 -16.89 10.15 9.00
C GLU A 50 -18.19 10.94 8.89
N GLN A 51 -18.16 12.18 9.40
CA GLN A 51 -19.33 13.07 9.38
C GLN A 51 -19.77 13.40 7.95
N LYS A 52 -18.81 13.69 7.07
CA LYS A 52 -19.09 14.07 5.68
C LYS A 52 -19.69 12.94 4.86
N PHE A 53 -19.18 11.72 5.00
CA PHE A 53 -19.56 10.57 4.15
C PHE A 53 -20.48 9.56 4.84
N LYS A 54 -20.80 9.77 6.11
CA LYS A 54 -21.70 8.91 6.92
C LYS A 54 -21.23 7.45 6.97
N VAL A 55 -19.94 7.26 7.16
CA VAL A 55 -19.27 5.98 7.36
C VAL A 55 -18.51 6.04 8.70
N TRP A 56 -18.08 4.89 9.22
CA TRP A 56 -17.16 4.90 10.35
C TRP A 56 -15.71 4.68 9.87
N ILE A 57 -14.77 5.40 10.51
CA ILE A 57 -13.33 5.26 10.28
C ILE A 57 -12.66 5.10 11.64
N LYS A 58 -12.41 3.87 12.05
CA LYS A 58 -11.84 3.56 13.35
C LYS A 58 -10.31 3.54 13.30
N PRO A 59 -9.61 4.37 14.10
CA PRO A 59 -8.17 4.27 14.25
C PRO A 59 -7.80 2.95 14.93
N VAL A 60 -6.77 2.28 14.41
CA VAL A 60 -6.16 1.09 15.04
C VAL A 60 -4.65 1.32 15.11
N PHE A 61 -4.10 1.23 16.32
CA PHE A 61 -2.69 1.50 16.55
C PHE A 61 -1.90 0.19 16.51
N ILE A 62 -1.08 0.02 15.45
CA ILE A 62 -0.25 -1.17 15.25
C ILE A 62 1.17 -0.73 14.86
N ASP A 63 2.15 -1.19 15.62
CA ASP A 63 3.55 -1.18 15.18
C ASP A 63 3.80 -2.40 14.30
N LEU A 64 3.97 -2.17 13.00
CA LEU A 64 4.19 -3.23 12.03
C LEU A 64 5.59 -3.86 12.10
N SER A 65 6.49 -3.32 12.90
CA SER A 65 7.78 -3.97 13.19
C SER A 65 7.68 -5.04 14.29
N GLU A 66 6.54 -5.10 14.99
CA GLU A 66 6.35 -5.95 16.17
C GLU A 66 5.16 -6.91 15.96
N SER A 67 5.46 -8.21 15.82
CA SER A 67 4.46 -9.25 15.59
C SER A 67 3.36 -9.28 16.67
N ASP A 68 3.71 -9.05 17.94
CA ASP A 68 2.72 -9.05 19.03
C ASP A 68 1.79 -7.83 18.94
N SER A 69 2.27 -6.68 18.46
CA SER A 69 1.43 -5.51 18.15
C SER A 69 0.45 -5.80 17.02
N ILE A 70 0.93 -6.47 15.95
CA ILE A 70 0.07 -6.90 14.83
C ILE A 70 -1.04 -7.82 15.33
N LYS A 71 -0.69 -8.85 16.09
CA LYS A 71 -1.67 -9.81 16.64
C LYS A 71 -2.69 -9.15 17.55
N ALA A 72 -2.25 -8.23 18.43
CA ALA A 72 -3.12 -7.52 19.34
C ALA A 72 -4.13 -6.63 18.57
N GLY A 73 -3.65 -5.75 17.70
CA GLY A 73 -4.52 -4.87 16.91
C GLY A 73 -5.47 -5.64 15.98
N MET A 74 -4.99 -6.71 15.36
CA MET A 74 -5.85 -7.58 14.55
C MET A 74 -6.90 -8.31 15.37
N LYS A 75 -6.56 -8.75 16.59
CA LYS A 75 -7.52 -9.34 17.52
C LYS A 75 -8.65 -8.36 17.84
N ASP A 76 -8.32 -7.10 18.10
CA ASP A 76 -9.33 -6.07 18.42
C ASP A 76 -10.29 -5.87 17.23
N ILE A 77 -9.76 -5.75 16.00
CA ILE A 77 -10.58 -5.68 14.78
C ILE A 77 -11.51 -6.90 14.67
N LEU A 78 -10.97 -8.11 14.83
CA LEU A 78 -11.72 -9.35 14.63
C LEU A 78 -12.76 -9.63 15.72
N LEU A 79 -12.56 -9.10 16.94
CA LEU A 79 -13.53 -9.19 18.04
C LEU A 79 -14.82 -8.40 17.75
N GLU A 80 -14.79 -7.41 16.87
CA GLU A 80 -16.01 -6.70 16.43
C GLU A 80 -16.96 -7.60 15.62
N ARG A 81 -16.52 -8.74 15.13
CA ARG A 81 -17.30 -9.73 14.36
C ARG A 81 -17.99 -9.15 13.09
N LEU A 82 -17.47 -8.05 12.58
CA LEU A 82 -17.88 -7.50 11.29
C LEU A 82 -17.19 -8.26 10.15
N SER A 83 -17.77 -8.18 8.94
CA SER A 83 -17.08 -8.69 7.75
C SER A 83 -15.80 -7.91 7.50
N VAL A 84 -14.78 -8.57 6.95
CA VAL A 84 -13.60 -7.91 6.39
C VAL A 84 -13.64 -8.16 4.89
N ASP A 85 -14.06 -7.15 4.14
CA ASP A 85 -14.23 -7.26 2.68
C ASP A 85 -12.95 -6.91 1.92
N VAL A 86 -12.15 -5.99 2.47
CA VAL A 86 -10.93 -5.49 1.84
C VAL A 86 -9.78 -5.39 2.86
N LEU A 87 -8.58 -5.80 2.43
CA LEU A 87 -7.33 -5.46 3.10
C LEU A 87 -6.44 -4.68 2.12
N VAL A 88 -6.03 -3.47 2.50
CA VAL A 88 -5.04 -2.69 1.75
C VAL A 88 -3.75 -2.60 2.57
N ASN A 89 -2.71 -3.24 2.10
CA ASN A 89 -1.38 -3.17 2.69
C ASN A 89 -0.62 -2.01 2.03
N ALA A 90 -0.81 -0.78 2.57
CA ALA A 90 -0.18 0.43 2.04
C ALA A 90 0.94 0.99 2.93
N ALA A 91 1.14 0.44 4.13
CA ALA A 91 2.27 0.79 4.95
C ALA A 91 3.58 0.31 4.35
N GLY A 92 4.64 1.08 4.56
CA GLY A 92 5.98 0.72 4.16
C GLY A 92 6.99 1.79 4.55
N ILE A 93 8.23 1.37 4.65
CA ILE A 93 9.39 2.24 4.91
C ILE A 93 10.39 2.12 3.77
N VAL A 94 11.16 3.17 3.58
CA VAL A 94 12.30 3.22 2.68
C VAL A 94 13.52 3.61 3.51
N SER A 95 14.66 2.99 3.22
CA SER A 95 15.94 3.39 3.80
C SER A 95 16.57 4.54 2.99
N PRO A 96 17.54 5.26 3.56
CA PRO A 96 18.32 6.23 2.80
C PRO A 96 18.91 5.62 1.53
N ASN A 97 19.05 6.43 0.49
CA ASN A 97 19.64 6.01 -0.78
C ASN A 97 21.14 5.70 -0.59
N ARG A 98 21.47 4.41 -0.46
CA ARG A 98 22.84 3.90 -0.22
C ARG A 98 23.11 2.69 -1.10
N LEU A 99 24.38 2.51 -1.45
CA LEU A 99 24.86 1.29 -2.08
C LEU A 99 24.81 0.12 -1.09
N PHE A 100 24.64 -1.09 -1.58
CA PHE A 100 24.59 -2.30 -0.75
C PHE A 100 25.78 -2.44 0.20
N SER A 101 26.99 -2.17 -0.29
CA SER A 101 28.23 -2.20 0.52
C SER A 101 28.22 -1.24 1.72
N MET A 102 27.32 -0.24 1.72
CA MET A 102 27.19 0.77 2.79
C MET A 102 25.90 0.58 3.62
N THR A 103 25.09 -0.43 3.30
CA THR A 103 23.80 -0.71 3.98
C THR A 103 24.02 -1.79 5.04
N SER A 104 23.62 -1.52 6.28
CA SER A 104 23.76 -2.50 7.35
C SER A 104 22.75 -3.65 7.19
N MET A 105 23.12 -4.85 7.63
CA MET A 105 22.18 -5.98 7.66
C MET A 105 21.00 -5.72 8.60
N GLY A 106 21.15 -4.84 9.60
CA GLY A 106 20.07 -4.38 10.47
C GLY A 106 19.03 -3.59 9.69
N ASP A 107 19.45 -2.64 8.85
CA ASP A 107 18.56 -1.86 7.99
C ASP A 107 17.83 -2.77 6.99
N ILE A 108 18.54 -3.72 6.37
CA ILE A 108 17.95 -4.69 5.45
C ILE A 108 16.84 -5.49 6.12
N ARG A 109 17.12 -6.06 7.31
CA ARG A 109 16.11 -6.81 8.07
C ARG A 109 14.91 -5.94 8.42
N LYS A 110 15.13 -4.73 8.95
CA LYS A 110 14.07 -3.80 9.30
C LYS A 110 13.13 -3.48 8.13
N VAL A 111 13.68 -3.24 6.94
CA VAL A 111 12.86 -2.99 5.74
C VAL A 111 12.07 -4.23 5.35
N MET A 112 12.70 -5.42 5.40
CA MET A 112 12.01 -6.68 5.12
C MET A 112 10.93 -6.97 6.16
N ASP A 113 11.17 -6.72 7.43
CA ASP A 113 10.20 -6.94 8.50
C ASP A 113 8.94 -6.10 8.28
N VAL A 114 9.11 -4.79 8.01
CA VAL A 114 7.96 -3.89 7.82
C VAL A 114 7.31 -4.03 6.44
N ASN A 115 8.07 -4.15 5.35
CA ASN A 115 7.51 -4.10 4.00
C ASN A 115 7.02 -5.46 3.49
N PHE A 116 7.46 -6.55 4.10
CA PHE A 116 7.15 -7.90 3.63
C PHE A 116 6.57 -8.80 4.74
N PHE A 117 7.30 -9.06 5.82
CA PHE A 117 6.85 -10.01 6.83
C PHE A 117 5.59 -9.53 7.56
N SER A 118 5.51 -8.25 7.93
CA SER A 118 4.29 -7.69 8.53
C SER A 118 3.09 -7.80 7.61
N VAL A 119 3.29 -7.58 6.29
CA VAL A 119 2.23 -7.72 5.28
C VAL A 119 1.74 -9.16 5.21
N LEU A 120 2.65 -10.15 5.26
CA LEU A 120 2.27 -11.56 5.29
C LEU A 120 1.49 -11.91 6.55
N GLU A 121 1.91 -11.41 7.70
CA GLU A 121 1.24 -11.67 8.99
C GLU A 121 -0.17 -11.07 9.01
N MET A 122 -0.32 -9.81 8.64
CA MET A 122 -1.63 -9.15 8.47
C MET A 122 -2.52 -9.94 7.50
N THR A 123 -1.96 -10.30 6.35
CA THR A 123 -2.67 -11.05 5.31
C THR A 123 -3.12 -12.42 5.83
N GLN A 124 -2.27 -13.16 6.54
CA GLN A 124 -2.61 -14.48 7.06
C GLN A 124 -3.77 -14.44 8.07
N LEU A 125 -3.82 -13.42 8.93
CA LEU A 125 -4.90 -13.23 9.90
C LEU A 125 -6.21 -12.90 9.20
N VAL A 126 -6.19 -12.01 8.21
CA VAL A 126 -7.38 -11.60 7.44
C VAL A 126 -7.88 -12.71 6.52
N LEU A 127 -6.99 -13.46 5.88
CA LEU A 127 -7.36 -14.56 4.98
C LEU A 127 -8.25 -15.60 5.65
N ARG A 128 -8.00 -15.93 6.91
CA ARG A 128 -8.84 -16.89 7.67
C ARG A 128 -10.30 -16.44 7.74
N VAL A 129 -10.55 -15.14 7.82
CA VAL A 129 -11.90 -14.56 7.84
C VAL A 129 -12.48 -14.52 6.43
N MET A 130 -11.75 -13.98 5.45
CA MET A 130 -12.19 -13.86 4.06
C MET A 130 -12.52 -15.22 3.44
N MET A 131 -11.72 -16.25 3.70
CA MET A 131 -11.98 -17.61 3.22
C MET A 131 -13.27 -18.20 3.80
N LYS A 132 -13.58 -17.96 5.08
CA LYS A 132 -14.86 -18.35 5.69
C LYS A 132 -16.04 -17.59 5.08
N GLN A 133 -15.86 -16.31 4.78
CA GLN A 133 -16.85 -15.47 4.11
C GLN A 133 -17.04 -15.87 2.62
N ARG A 134 -16.08 -16.62 2.05
CA ARG A 134 -15.98 -16.92 0.61
C ARG A 134 -15.99 -15.66 -0.25
N LYS A 135 -15.43 -14.58 0.27
CA LYS A 135 -15.36 -13.27 -0.37
C LYS A 135 -14.27 -12.42 0.27
N GLY A 136 -13.49 -11.73 -0.53
CA GLY A 136 -12.50 -10.77 -0.07
C GLY A 136 -11.63 -10.22 -1.20
N SER A 137 -11.03 -9.06 -0.96
CA SER A 137 -10.03 -8.46 -1.85
C SER A 137 -8.84 -7.97 -1.04
N ILE A 138 -7.65 -8.42 -1.39
CA ILE A 138 -6.39 -7.97 -0.80
C ILE A 138 -5.64 -7.19 -1.86
N VAL A 139 -5.25 -5.96 -1.52
CA VAL A 139 -4.48 -5.08 -2.41
C VAL A 139 -3.16 -4.72 -1.72
N ASN A 140 -2.05 -5.16 -2.28
CA ASN A 140 -0.72 -4.88 -1.78
C ASN A 140 -0.10 -3.68 -2.51
N VAL A 141 0.37 -2.68 -1.79
CA VAL A 141 1.12 -1.56 -2.39
C VAL A 141 2.59 -1.94 -2.49
N ALA A 142 2.97 -2.38 -3.69
CA ALA A 142 4.34 -2.68 -4.06
C ALA A 142 5.10 -1.41 -4.49
N SER A 143 5.87 -1.47 -5.55
CA SER A 143 6.58 -0.33 -6.17
C SER A 143 7.09 -0.74 -7.54
N ILE A 144 7.30 0.23 -8.44
CA ILE A 144 8.07 -0.02 -9.68
C ILE A 144 9.50 -0.46 -9.39
N ALA A 145 10.06 -0.11 -8.21
CA ALA A 145 11.38 -0.55 -7.77
C ALA A 145 11.51 -2.09 -7.70
N ALA A 146 10.39 -2.82 -7.64
CA ALA A 146 10.39 -4.29 -7.70
C ALA A 146 10.94 -4.86 -9.02
N ASP A 147 10.87 -4.07 -10.10
CA ASP A 147 11.28 -4.46 -11.45
C ASP A 147 12.37 -3.52 -12.02
N CYS A 148 12.87 -2.55 -11.22
CA CYS A 148 13.89 -1.60 -11.67
C CYS A 148 15.29 -2.19 -11.57
N GLU A 149 16.14 -1.81 -12.51
CA GLU A 149 17.57 -2.19 -12.57
C GLU A 149 18.47 -1.02 -12.14
N ASP A 150 17.95 -0.08 -11.34
CA ASP A 150 18.72 1.03 -10.80
C ASP A 150 19.66 0.59 -9.68
N THR A 151 20.62 1.44 -9.37
CA THR A 151 21.58 1.20 -8.28
C THR A 151 21.03 1.76 -6.98
N SER A 152 21.25 1.08 -5.86
CA SER A 152 20.88 1.49 -4.50
C SER A 152 19.54 0.94 -3.99
N GLN A 153 19.29 1.12 -2.70
CA GLN A 153 18.05 0.68 -2.03
C GLN A 153 17.67 -0.79 -2.29
N LEU A 154 18.68 -1.68 -2.34
CA LEU A 154 18.48 -3.10 -2.61
C LEU A 154 17.42 -3.72 -1.70
N GLU A 155 17.42 -3.37 -0.41
CA GLU A 155 16.48 -3.88 0.59
C GLU A 155 15.03 -3.46 0.30
N TYR A 156 14.82 -2.23 -0.16
CA TYR A 156 13.50 -1.76 -0.55
C TYR A 156 13.01 -2.47 -1.81
N ALA A 157 13.83 -2.48 -2.85
CA ALA A 157 13.49 -3.13 -4.11
C ALA A 157 13.18 -4.62 -3.92
N THR A 158 14.05 -5.35 -3.18
CA THR A 158 13.83 -6.77 -2.90
C THR A 158 12.59 -7.02 -2.06
N SER A 159 12.27 -6.16 -1.06
CA SER A 159 11.04 -6.29 -0.27
C SER A 159 9.79 -6.16 -1.14
N LYS A 160 9.80 -5.23 -2.10
CA LYS A 160 8.67 -5.01 -3.02
C LYS A 160 8.58 -6.09 -4.10
N ALA A 161 9.70 -6.62 -4.59
CA ALA A 161 9.73 -7.77 -5.49
C ALA A 161 9.19 -9.03 -4.80
N ALA A 162 9.59 -9.29 -3.56
CA ALA A 162 9.07 -10.38 -2.74
C ALA A 162 7.54 -10.26 -2.56
N LEU A 163 7.03 -9.04 -2.33
CA LEU A 163 5.59 -8.78 -2.17
C LEU A 163 4.81 -9.05 -3.47
N VAL A 164 5.35 -8.68 -4.64
CA VAL A 164 4.76 -9.00 -5.94
C VAL A 164 4.72 -10.51 -6.16
N CYS A 165 5.80 -11.22 -5.84
CA CYS A 165 5.84 -12.69 -5.93
C CYS A 165 4.79 -13.33 -5.00
N ALA A 166 4.73 -12.91 -3.73
CA ALA A 166 3.75 -13.39 -2.76
C ALA A 166 2.31 -13.13 -3.22
N THR A 167 2.02 -11.97 -3.78
CA THR A 167 0.71 -11.62 -4.36
C THR A 167 0.27 -12.68 -5.38
N LYS A 168 1.12 -13.00 -6.34
CA LYS A 168 0.82 -14.00 -7.40
C LYS A 168 0.60 -15.40 -6.85
N LYS A 169 1.38 -15.78 -5.84
CA LYS A 169 1.26 -17.10 -5.18
C LYS A 169 -0.04 -17.20 -4.39
N LEU A 170 -0.32 -16.22 -3.53
CA LEU A 170 -1.53 -16.18 -2.72
C LEU A 170 -2.81 -16.15 -3.59
N ALA A 171 -2.81 -15.36 -4.66
CA ALA A 171 -3.94 -15.31 -5.59
C ALA A 171 -4.35 -16.69 -6.13
N ARG A 172 -3.38 -17.53 -6.45
CA ARG A 172 -3.62 -18.91 -6.92
C ARG A 172 -4.08 -19.83 -5.80
N GLU A 173 -3.51 -19.67 -4.62
CA GLU A 173 -3.81 -20.51 -3.46
C GLU A 173 -5.24 -20.29 -2.96
N VAL A 174 -5.69 -19.01 -2.87
CA VAL A 174 -6.97 -18.67 -2.24
C VAL A 174 -8.09 -18.35 -3.21
N GLY A 175 -7.84 -18.31 -4.51
CA GLY A 175 -8.82 -17.92 -5.53
C GLY A 175 -10.09 -18.79 -5.50
N ALA A 176 -9.97 -20.09 -5.32
CA ALA A 176 -11.10 -21.02 -5.19
C ALA A 176 -11.98 -20.73 -3.95
N SER A 177 -11.43 -20.01 -2.97
CA SER A 177 -12.16 -19.57 -1.77
C SER A 177 -12.89 -18.23 -1.96
N GLY A 178 -12.92 -17.67 -3.18
CA GLY A 178 -13.59 -16.40 -3.47
C GLY A 178 -12.79 -15.17 -3.02
N VAL A 179 -11.49 -15.33 -2.74
CA VAL A 179 -10.61 -14.21 -2.34
C VAL A 179 -9.69 -13.85 -3.50
N ARG A 180 -9.59 -12.55 -3.80
CA ARG A 180 -8.66 -12.02 -4.79
C ARG A 180 -7.48 -11.35 -4.10
N VAL A 181 -6.29 -11.49 -4.67
CA VAL A 181 -5.07 -10.85 -4.17
C VAL A 181 -4.35 -10.21 -5.36
N ASN A 182 -4.20 -8.89 -5.33
CA ASN A 182 -3.53 -8.12 -6.37
C ASN A 182 -2.52 -7.14 -5.77
N ALA A 183 -1.64 -6.61 -6.59
CA ALA A 183 -0.70 -5.56 -6.22
C ALA A 183 -0.87 -4.33 -7.11
N VAL A 184 -0.53 -3.19 -6.54
CA VAL A 184 -0.33 -1.93 -7.25
C VAL A 184 1.13 -1.54 -7.08
N SER A 185 1.81 -1.22 -8.17
CA SER A 185 3.20 -0.74 -8.18
C SER A 185 3.23 0.75 -8.57
N PRO A 186 3.19 1.66 -7.58
CA PRO A 186 3.33 3.08 -7.85
C PRO A 186 4.70 3.42 -8.43
N GLY A 187 4.72 4.39 -9.34
CA GLY A 187 5.91 5.17 -9.67
C GLY A 187 6.20 6.24 -8.61
N LEU A 188 7.06 7.19 -8.95
CA LEU A 188 7.30 8.34 -8.09
C LEU A 188 5.97 9.06 -7.82
N THR A 189 5.63 9.15 -6.55
CA THR A 189 4.34 9.68 -6.09
C THR A 189 4.58 10.76 -5.04
N ASP A 190 3.84 11.87 -5.11
CA ASP A 190 3.95 13.00 -4.19
C ASP A 190 3.52 12.59 -2.78
N THR A 191 4.49 12.16 -2.00
CA THR A 191 4.33 11.73 -0.62
C THR A 191 5.51 12.20 0.22
N LYS A 192 5.38 12.14 1.55
CA LYS A 192 6.49 12.44 2.46
C LYS A 192 7.75 11.58 2.20
N MET A 193 7.61 10.45 1.53
CA MET A 193 8.73 9.55 1.22
C MET A 193 9.74 10.18 0.26
N ILE A 194 9.33 11.15 -0.59
CA ILE A 194 10.18 11.85 -1.56
C ILE A 194 10.49 13.30 -1.17
N SER A 195 10.07 13.76 0.01
CA SER A 195 10.21 15.17 0.44
C SER A 195 11.66 15.65 0.60
N GLY A 196 12.63 14.75 0.59
CA GLY A 196 14.07 15.09 0.67
C GLY A 196 14.75 15.35 -0.68
N ILE A 197 14.03 15.26 -1.81
CA ILE A 197 14.58 15.47 -3.15
C ILE A 197 14.66 16.98 -3.41
N THR A 198 15.84 17.48 -3.82
CA THR A 198 16.03 18.90 -4.17
C THR A 198 15.27 19.29 -5.44
N ALA A 199 14.97 20.58 -5.61
CA ALA A 199 14.26 21.07 -6.80
C ALA A 199 15.00 20.71 -8.10
N ASP A 200 16.33 20.89 -8.15
CA ASP A 200 17.14 20.57 -9.34
C ASP A 200 17.13 19.07 -9.66
N ALA A 201 17.15 18.21 -8.63
CA ALA A 201 17.04 16.77 -8.82
C ALA A 201 15.62 16.39 -9.30
N MET A 202 14.60 17.06 -8.79
CA MET A 202 13.22 16.84 -9.21
C MET A 202 12.99 17.25 -10.68
N GLU A 203 13.57 18.35 -11.14
CA GLU A 203 13.49 18.77 -12.55
C GLU A 203 14.11 17.73 -13.48
N LYS A 204 15.29 17.20 -13.13
CA LYS A 204 15.91 16.09 -13.87
C LYS A 204 15.03 14.84 -13.90
N ILE A 205 14.41 14.50 -12.77
CA ILE A 205 13.46 13.39 -12.68
C ILE A 205 12.28 13.61 -13.63
N TYR A 206 11.65 14.81 -13.61
CA TYR A 206 10.56 15.15 -14.53
C TYR A 206 10.98 15.04 -15.99
N GLY A 207 12.19 15.49 -16.33
CA GLY A 207 12.76 15.35 -17.67
C GLY A 207 12.84 13.89 -18.13
N GLY A 208 13.12 12.97 -17.23
CA GLY A 208 13.23 11.54 -17.50
C GLY A 208 11.90 10.77 -17.48
N LEU A 209 10.83 11.31 -16.88
CA LEU A 209 9.53 10.64 -16.83
C LEU A 209 8.73 10.81 -18.13
N ALA A 210 8.06 9.76 -18.58
CA ALA A 210 7.18 9.81 -19.76
C ALA A 210 6.03 10.80 -19.56
N ALA A 211 5.39 10.79 -18.37
CA ALA A 211 4.31 11.71 -18.01
C ALA A 211 4.78 13.15 -17.72
N LYS A 212 6.10 13.41 -17.63
CA LYS A 212 6.71 14.70 -17.26
C LYS A 212 6.25 15.25 -15.90
N ARG A 213 5.75 14.39 -15.02
CA ARG A 213 5.35 14.69 -13.65
C ARG A 213 5.36 13.41 -12.80
N ILE A 214 5.38 13.59 -11.50
CA ILE A 214 5.11 12.50 -10.55
C ILE A 214 3.60 12.27 -10.41
N GLY A 215 3.23 11.09 -9.93
CA GLY A 215 1.86 10.75 -9.61
C GLY A 215 1.39 11.42 -8.31
N THR A 216 0.09 11.50 -8.13
CA THR A 216 -0.55 11.89 -6.87
C THR A 216 -1.00 10.66 -6.07
N PRO A 217 -1.09 10.73 -4.74
CA PRO A 217 -1.64 9.64 -3.93
C PRO A 217 -3.04 9.21 -4.37
N ASN A 218 -3.86 10.15 -4.84
CA ASN A 218 -5.22 9.86 -5.31
C ASN A 218 -5.23 9.03 -6.60
N GLU A 219 -4.28 9.21 -7.50
CA GLU A 219 -4.17 8.38 -8.71
C GLU A 219 -3.90 6.92 -8.36
N ILE A 220 -3.05 6.68 -7.35
CA ILE A 220 -2.79 5.34 -6.84
C ILE A 220 -4.03 4.78 -6.12
N ALA A 221 -4.67 5.59 -5.26
CA ALA A 221 -5.87 5.20 -4.53
C ALA A 221 -7.04 4.81 -5.46
N ASN A 222 -7.17 5.44 -6.62
CA ASN A 222 -8.18 5.07 -7.62
C ASN A 222 -8.00 3.63 -8.13
N VAL A 223 -6.75 3.21 -8.40
CA VAL A 223 -6.46 1.84 -8.83
C VAL A 223 -6.66 0.85 -7.67
N ILE A 224 -6.30 1.23 -6.44
CA ILE A 224 -6.59 0.44 -5.23
C ILE A 224 -8.11 0.25 -5.08
N ALA A 225 -8.91 1.31 -5.23
CA ALA A 225 -10.37 1.24 -5.13
C ALA A 225 -11.00 0.36 -6.23
N PHE A 226 -10.49 0.42 -7.46
CA PHE A 226 -10.88 -0.50 -8.54
C PHE A 226 -10.61 -1.95 -8.14
N LEU A 227 -9.41 -2.27 -7.67
CA LEU A 227 -9.03 -3.63 -7.27
C LEU A 227 -9.80 -4.12 -6.03
N ALA A 228 -10.19 -3.23 -5.13
CA ALA A 228 -11.02 -3.54 -3.96
C ALA A 228 -12.49 -3.76 -4.32
N GLY A 229 -12.95 -3.17 -5.42
CA GLY A 229 -14.33 -3.21 -5.89
C GLY A 229 -14.69 -4.47 -6.68
N ASP A 230 -16.00 -4.62 -6.96
CA ASP A 230 -16.52 -5.76 -7.70
C ASP A 230 -16.27 -5.63 -9.22
N GLN A 231 -15.89 -4.43 -9.71
CA GLN A 231 -15.49 -4.20 -11.10
C GLN A 231 -14.22 -4.98 -11.50
N SER A 232 -13.41 -5.36 -10.53
CA SER A 232 -12.20 -6.18 -10.72
C SER A 232 -12.43 -7.65 -10.35
N SER A 233 -13.68 -8.14 -10.39
CA SER A 233 -14.05 -9.49 -9.95
C SER A 233 -13.28 -10.61 -10.64
N PHE A 234 -12.74 -10.39 -11.83
CA PHE A 234 -11.93 -11.35 -12.58
C PHE A 234 -10.43 -10.99 -12.66
N VAL A 235 -10.01 -9.95 -11.91
CA VAL A 235 -8.59 -9.58 -11.79
C VAL A 235 -8.04 -10.23 -10.52
N ASN A 236 -7.10 -11.17 -10.67
CA ASN A 236 -6.52 -11.90 -9.55
C ASN A 236 -5.08 -12.32 -9.85
N GLY A 237 -4.15 -11.95 -8.99
CA GLY A 237 -2.73 -12.22 -9.14
C GLY A 237 -1.97 -11.19 -9.97
N GLU A 238 -2.60 -10.05 -10.29
CA GLU A 238 -2.00 -9.00 -11.10
C GLU A 238 -1.20 -8.00 -10.27
N ASN A 239 -0.17 -7.43 -10.90
CA ASN A 239 0.59 -6.29 -10.41
C ASN A 239 0.42 -5.13 -11.39
N ILE A 240 -0.41 -4.15 -11.02
CA ILE A 240 -0.70 -3.00 -11.88
C ILE A 240 0.30 -1.89 -11.61
N LYS A 241 1.13 -1.55 -12.60
CA LYS A 241 2.01 -0.37 -12.54
C LYS A 241 1.19 0.91 -12.73
N VAL A 242 1.41 1.87 -11.83
CA VAL A 242 0.75 3.19 -11.85
C VAL A 242 1.86 4.24 -11.77
N ASP A 243 2.53 4.46 -12.88
CA ASP A 243 3.81 5.19 -12.97
C ASP A 243 3.85 6.23 -14.10
N GLY A 244 2.73 6.45 -14.78
CA GLY A 244 2.64 7.41 -15.88
C GLY A 244 3.46 7.01 -17.12
N GLY A 245 3.76 5.70 -17.28
CA GLY A 245 4.55 5.17 -18.40
C GLY A 245 6.05 4.99 -18.07
N GLY A 246 6.44 5.19 -16.81
CA GLY A 246 7.81 4.97 -16.33
C GLY A 246 8.82 6.01 -16.83
N PHE A 247 10.09 5.61 -16.91
CA PHE A 247 11.17 6.47 -17.42
C PHE A 247 11.29 6.38 -18.94
N ASP A 248 11.39 7.56 -19.58
CA ASP A 248 11.69 7.69 -21.01
C ASP A 248 13.20 7.69 -21.22
N LEU A 249 13.75 6.55 -21.58
CA LEU A 249 15.20 6.39 -21.84
C LEU A 249 15.71 7.34 -22.95
N ARG A 250 14.86 7.73 -23.91
CA ARG A 250 15.25 8.65 -24.98
C ARG A 250 15.43 10.08 -24.44
N ALA A 251 14.58 10.50 -23.51
CA ALA A 251 14.72 11.81 -22.85
C ALA A 251 16.01 11.90 -22.03
N MET A 252 16.46 10.81 -21.40
CA MET A 252 17.72 10.75 -20.64
C MET A 252 18.96 10.83 -21.56
N LEU A 253 18.89 10.31 -22.79
CA LEU A 253 20.00 10.36 -23.75
C LEU A 253 20.16 11.74 -24.42
N ASN A 254 19.12 12.56 -24.46
CA ASN A 254 19.10 13.88 -25.09
C ASN A 254 19.36 15.03 -24.11
N SER A 255 19.48 14.77 -22.81
CA SER A 255 19.84 15.76 -21.77
C SER A 255 21.36 15.86 -21.59
N LYS A 256 22.06 16.26 -22.67
CA LYS A 256 23.48 16.67 -22.62
C LYS A 256 23.61 18.17 -22.58
#